data_77c8dd386bc334cdd954b72c891920d0
#
_entry.id   77c8dd386bc334cdd954b72c891920d0
#
_cell.length_a   1.000
_cell.length_b   1.000
_cell.length_c   1.000
_cell.angle_alpha   90.00
_cell.angle_beta   90.00
_cell.angle_gamma   90.00
#
_symmetry.space_group_name_H-M   'P 1'
#
loop_
_entity.id
_entity.type
_entity.pdbx_description
1 polymer ?
#
loop_
_entity_poly.entity_id
_entity_poly.type
_entity_poly.pdbx_seq_one_letter_code
_entity_poly.pdbx_strand_id
1 'polypeptide(L)'
;MSDSAPVSGPDTEARELLEALVLTPSVAPDETACADVLVSFFEENDRTAFIDEVGNVRAPADDSVLYTSHIDTVPGEIPVRIEDGENGPELWGRGSVDAKGPLTALAIAAVRTGVSFVGVVGEEVDSRGARYLVADRDAPDAVVNGEPSGWDGITLGYRGIVSGRYICTSESGHTSRPEPNAIQEAIAWWSAVEERFGSNSPGEEENEETGPSVFERVTPKPVRIEGGISDDGLAVETTLDVQLRVPPSYTTDDVRELADGELTAGTVNWTDAIEPTMQSPRTPIARAFRVAIRGQGGDPRLLRKTGTADMNIYADAWDCPMVTYGPGDSDLDHAPNEHLELRELDRAVAVLEAVAEDLT
;
A
#
# COMPACT_ATOMS: atom_id res chain seq x y z
N MET A 1 32.47 -25.66 4.97
CA MET A 1 31.96 -25.49 6.35
C MET A 1 31.20 -24.17 6.31
N SER A 2 29.90 -24.28 6.22
CA SER A 2 29.02 -23.12 6.20
C SER A 2 28.92 -22.62 7.64
N ASP A 3 29.59 -21.52 7.95
CA ASP A 3 29.38 -20.80 9.21
C ASP A 3 28.05 -20.06 9.06
N SER A 4 26.97 -20.73 9.46
CA SER A 4 25.67 -20.06 9.58
C SER A 4 25.78 -19.07 10.74
N ALA A 5 25.64 -17.77 10.44
CA ALA A 5 25.51 -16.75 11.44
C ALA A 5 24.44 -17.15 12.48
N PRO A 6 24.63 -16.84 13.75
CA PRO A 6 23.67 -17.20 14.79
C PRO A 6 22.34 -16.48 14.48
N VAL A 7 21.29 -17.26 14.24
CA VAL A 7 19.93 -16.76 14.30
C VAL A 7 19.75 -16.19 15.71
N SER A 8 19.56 -14.89 15.84
CA SER A 8 19.23 -14.23 17.11
C SER A 8 18.04 -14.96 17.73
N GLY A 9 18.04 -15.12 19.06
CA GLY A 9 16.91 -15.73 19.79
C GLY A 9 15.63 -14.90 19.58
N PRO A 10 14.47 -15.41 20.08
CA PRO A 10 13.21 -14.67 19.97
C PRO A 10 13.32 -13.26 20.54
N ASP A 11 12.87 -12.26 19.78
CA ASP A 11 12.80 -10.87 20.22
C ASP A 11 11.52 -10.65 21.05
N THR A 12 11.64 -10.80 22.37
CA THR A 12 10.48 -10.74 23.28
C THR A 12 9.79 -9.38 23.23
N GLU A 13 10.57 -8.29 23.20
CA GLU A 13 10.02 -6.92 23.17
C GLU A 13 9.23 -6.66 21.88
N ALA A 14 9.76 -7.07 20.72
CA ALA A 14 9.08 -6.94 19.45
C ALA A 14 7.76 -7.73 19.42
N ARG A 15 7.77 -8.95 19.99
CA ARG A 15 6.57 -9.79 20.04
C ARG A 15 5.51 -9.27 20.99
N GLU A 16 5.91 -8.72 22.13
CA GLU A 16 5.01 -8.09 23.11
C GLU A 16 4.37 -6.82 22.53
N LEU A 17 5.14 -5.98 21.82
CA LEU A 17 4.60 -4.81 21.12
C LEU A 17 3.62 -5.22 20.01
N LEU A 18 3.99 -6.20 19.17
CA LEU A 18 3.10 -6.68 18.11
C LEU A 18 1.78 -7.21 18.68
N GLU A 19 1.83 -8.03 19.72
CA GLU A 19 0.62 -8.57 20.36
C GLU A 19 -0.26 -7.45 20.91
N ALA A 20 0.32 -6.44 21.58
CA ALA A 20 -0.41 -5.29 22.10
C ALA A 20 -1.08 -4.48 20.99
N LEU A 21 -0.38 -4.23 19.87
CA LEU A 21 -0.94 -3.52 18.71
C LEU A 21 -2.06 -4.31 18.05
N VAL A 22 -1.89 -5.63 17.84
CA VAL A 22 -2.91 -6.48 17.21
C VAL A 22 -4.15 -6.64 18.10
N LEU A 23 -3.97 -6.68 19.43
CA LEU A 23 -5.09 -6.69 20.39
C LEU A 23 -5.86 -5.36 20.43
N THR A 24 -5.29 -4.27 19.89
CA THR A 24 -5.91 -2.95 19.88
C THR A 24 -6.51 -2.67 18.51
N PRO A 25 -7.85 -2.73 18.31
CA PRO A 25 -8.50 -2.41 17.04
C PRO A 25 -8.19 -0.99 16.58
N SER A 26 -7.98 -0.81 15.27
CA SER A 26 -7.62 0.48 14.67
C SER A 26 -8.20 0.63 13.26
N VAL A 27 -9.45 0.26 13.07
CA VAL A 27 -10.16 0.51 11.80
C VAL A 27 -10.38 2.02 11.65
N ALA A 28 -9.95 2.59 10.52
CA ALA A 28 -10.12 4.02 10.27
C ALA A 28 -11.61 4.45 10.34
N PRO A 29 -11.96 5.59 11.00
CA PRO A 29 -11.07 6.60 11.58
C PRO A 29 -10.75 6.44 13.09
N ASP A 30 -10.83 5.25 13.66
CA ASP A 30 -10.76 5.00 15.10
C ASP A 30 -9.36 4.45 15.52
N GLU A 31 -8.26 5.08 15.07
CA GLU A 31 -6.88 4.62 15.30
C GLU A 31 -6.27 5.08 16.65
N THR A 32 -6.92 5.99 17.36
CA THR A 32 -6.35 6.68 18.55
C THR A 32 -5.81 5.72 19.60
N ALA A 33 -6.53 4.64 19.91
CA ALA A 33 -6.08 3.69 20.94
C ALA A 33 -4.78 2.97 20.53
N CYS A 34 -4.61 2.66 19.24
CA CYS A 34 -3.40 2.06 18.71
C CYS A 34 -2.23 3.06 18.69
N ALA A 35 -2.52 4.33 18.38
CA ALA A 35 -1.56 5.42 18.46
C ALA A 35 -1.05 5.62 19.90
N ASP A 36 -1.92 5.55 20.91
CA ASP A 36 -1.54 5.64 22.32
C ASP A 36 -0.60 4.50 22.77
N VAL A 37 -0.81 3.28 22.25
CA VAL A 37 0.10 2.14 22.50
C VAL A 37 1.51 2.46 21.96
N LEU A 38 1.61 2.98 20.73
CA LEU A 38 2.89 3.35 20.13
C LEU A 38 3.58 4.49 20.89
N VAL A 39 2.84 5.54 21.26
CA VAL A 39 3.41 6.65 22.06
C VAL A 39 3.95 6.11 23.37
N SER A 40 3.19 5.30 24.11
CA SER A 40 3.62 4.68 25.35
C SER A 40 4.89 3.84 25.17
N PHE A 41 4.94 3.04 24.10
CA PHE A 41 6.12 2.24 23.78
C PHE A 41 7.38 3.09 23.58
N PHE A 42 7.30 4.19 22.83
CA PHE A 42 8.44 5.09 22.62
C PHE A 42 8.85 5.79 23.93
N GLU A 43 7.90 6.26 24.74
CA GLU A 43 8.16 6.91 26.03
C GLU A 43 8.82 5.95 27.03
N GLU A 44 8.38 4.70 27.12
CA GLU A 44 8.98 3.64 27.96
C GLU A 44 10.42 3.32 27.56
N ASN A 45 10.80 3.63 26.31
CA ASN A 45 12.15 3.49 25.78
C ASN A 45 12.92 4.82 25.71
N ASP A 46 12.59 5.77 26.59
CA ASP A 46 13.25 7.08 26.69
C ASP A 46 13.26 7.90 25.38
N ARG A 47 12.30 7.68 24.47
CA ARG A 47 12.13 8.41 23.23
C ARG A 47 10.92 9.34 23.30
N THR A 48 11.11 10.59 22.89
CA THR A 48 9.98 11.52 22.76
C THR A 48 9.09 11.08 21.61
N ALA A 49 7.80 10.91 21.89
CA ALA A 49 6.78 10.67 20.88
C ALA A 49 5.53 11.50 21.16
N PHE A 50 4.76 11.80 20.13
CA PHE A 50 3.50 12.54 20.22
C PHE A 50 2.56 12.20 19.08
N ILE A 51 1.26 12.45 19.26
CA ILE A 51 0.25 12.34 18.23
C ILE A 51 0.07 13.72 17.59
N ASP A 52 0.16 13.81 16.26
CA ASP A 52 -0.04 15.05 15.52
C ASP A 52 -1.54 15.38 15.28
N GLU A 53 -1.80 16.47 14.57
CA GLU A 53 -3.15 17.02 14.38
C GLU A 53 -4.11 16.08 13.62
N VAL A 54 -3.58 15.16 12.80
CA VAL A 54 -4.38 14.21 12.03
C VAL A 54 -4.42 12.81 12.64
N GLY A 55 -3.62 12.57 13.70
CA GLY A 55 -3.57 11.30 14.44
C GLY A 55 -2.31 10.47 14.19
N ASN A 56 -1.35 10.92 13.39
CA ASN A 56 -0.08 10.22 13.22
C ASN A 56 0.74 10.22 14.51
N VAL A 57 1.38 9.12 14.81
CA VAL A 57 2.39 9.03 15.87
C VAL A 57 3.73 9.44 15.31
N ARG A 58 4.36 10.46 15.94
CA ARG A 58 5.69 10.93 15.56
C ARG A 58 6.70 10.72 16.66
N ALA A 59 7.82 10.10 16.34
CA ALA A 59 8.97 9.95 17.20
C ALA A 59 10.23 10.48 16.49
N PRO A 60 10.43 11.83 16.48
CA PRO A 60 11.51 12.47 15.74
C PRO A 60 12.87 12.15 16.37
N ALA A 61 13.89 11.95 15.51
CA ALA A 61 15.27 11.74 15.90
C ALA A 61 16.20 12.00 14.70
N ASP A 62 17.11 11.08 14.36
CA ASP A 62 17.98 11.21 13.19
C ASP A 62 17.19 10.94 11.90
N ASP A 63 17.25 11.87 10.95
CA ASP A 63 16.55 11.84 9.66
C ASP A 63 17.40 11.26 8.52
N SER A 64 18.53 10.63 8.78
CA SER A 64 19.30 9.85 7.78
C SER A 64 18.42 8.77 7.15
N VAL A 65 17.45 8.25 7.93
CA VAL A 65 16.35 7.43 7.43
C VAL A 65 15.10 7.64 8.26
N LEU A 66 13.96 7.82 7.57
CA LEU A 66 12.63 7.82 8.19
C LEU A 66 12.03 6.42 8.08
N TYR A 67 11.67 5.83 9.20
CA TYR A 67 10.86 4.63 9.29
C TYR A 67 9.39 5.01 9.43
N THR A 68 8.54 4.54 8.53
CA THR A 68 7.11 4.86 8.53
C THR A 68 6.26 3.65 8.15
N SER A 69 5.09 3.48 8.75
CA SER A 69 4.10 2.46 8.39
C SER A 69 2.73 2.90 8.89
N HIS A 70 1.67 2.30 8.38
CA HIS A 70 0.34 2.68 8.83
C HIS A 70 -0.10 1.95 10.11
N ILE A 71 -1.00 2.62 10.85
CA ILE A 71 -1.54 2.13 12.14
C ILE A 71 -2.88 1.45 11.94
N ASP A 72 -3.63 1.90 10.94
CA ASP A 72 -4.98 1.42 10.67
C ASP A 72 -5.02 0.03 10.04
N THR A 73 -6.20 -0.54 10.03
CA THR A 73 -6.49 -1.84 9.43
C THR A 73 -7.83 -1.79 8.72
N VAL A 74 -8.05 -2.68 7.75
CA VAL A 74 -9.38 -2.94 7.22
C VAL A 74 -10.30 -3.55 8.27
N PRO A 75 -11.64 -3.43 8.11
CA PRO A 75 -12.62 -4.10 8.98
C PRO A 75 -12.48 -5.62 8.94
N GLY A 76 -12.92 -6.27 10.04
CA GLY A 76 -12.98 -7.72 10.17
C GLY A 76 -12.21 -8.20 11.40
N GLU A 77 -12.90 -8.88 12.30
CA GLU A 77 -12.29 -9.40 13.53
C GLU A 77 -11.68 -10.79 13.28
N ILE A 78 -10.43 -10.96 13.69
CA ILE A 78 -9.76 -12.24 13.77
C ILE A 78 -9.33 -12.43 15.21
N PRO A 79 -9.73 -13.51 15.89
CA PRO A 79 -9.34 -13.74 17.29
C PRO A 79 -7.82 -13.77 17.45
N VAL A 80 -7.30 -12.88 18.30
CA VAL A 80 -5.86 -12.79 18.55
C VAL A 80 -5.41 -14.01 19.35
N ARG A 81 -4.40 -14.71 18.84
CA ARG A 81 -3.83 -15.89 19.44
C ARG A 81 -2.46 -16.20 18.87
N ILE A 82 -1.65 -16.92 19.63
CA ILE A 82 -0.39 -17.48 19.13
C ILE A 82 -0.58 -18.99 19.00
N GLU A 83 -0.28 -19.51 17.82
CA GLU A 83 -0.34 -20.95 17.51
C GLU A 83 1.00 -21.44 16.95
N ASP A 84 1.29 -22.71 17.07
CA ASP A 84 2.46 -23.31 16.44
C ASP A 84 2.15 -23.60 14.96
N GLY A 85 2.84 -22.89 14.06
CA GLY A 85 2.79 -23.11 12.62
C GLY A 85 3.92 -24.01 12.10
N GLU A 86 4.01 -24.15 10.79
CA GLU A 86 5.00 -25.03 10.15
C GLU A 86 6.45 -24.58 10.41
N ASN A 87 6.68 -23.25 10.43
CA ASN A 87 8.02 -22.67 10.57
C ASN A 87 8.29 -22.12 11.99
N GLY A 88 7.35 -22.26 12.91
CA GLY A 88 7.43 -21.78 14.29
C GLY A 88 6.15 -21.08 14.74
N PRO A 89 6.17 -20.35 15.85
CA PRO A 89 4.99 -19.69 16.37
C PRO A 89 4.52 -18.57 15.42
N GLU A 90 3.19 -18.48 15.24
CA GLU A 90 2.47 -17.53 14.43
C GLU A 90 1.52 -16.70 15.30
N LEU A 91 1.51 -15.39 15.13
CA LEU A 91 0.53 -14.51 15.76
C LEU A 91 -0.60 -14.24 14.77
N TRP A 92 -1.81 -14.68 15.12
CA TRP A 92 -3.04 -14.49 14.37
C TRP A 92 -3.77 -13.24 14.85
N GLY A 93 -4.29 -12.46 13.95
CA GLY A 93 -5.10 -11.27 14.27
C GLY A 93 -5.17 -10.31 13.09
N ARG A 94 -6.23 -9.52 13.00
CA ARG A 94 -6.36 -8.47 12.00
C ARG A 94 -5.24 -7.45 12.15
N GLY A 95 -4.54 -7.12 11.05
CA GLY A 95 -3.39 -6.24 11.02
C GLY A 95 -2.08 -6.92 11.42
N SER A 96 -2.06 -8.21 11.75
CA SER A 96 -0.81 -8.89 12.09
C SER A 96 0.21 -8.88 10.95
N VAL A 97 -0.26 -8.85 9.72
CA VAL A 97 0.53 -8.72 8.50
C VAL A 97 0.43 -7.30 7.94
N ASP A 98 -0.79 -6.77 7.79
CA ASP A 98 -1.06 -5.49 7.13
C ASP A 98 -1.66 -4.45 8.11
N ALA A 99 -0.81 -3.52 8.67
CA ALA A 99 0.67 -3.62 8.61
C ALA A 99 1.31 -3.51 10.01
N LYS A 100 0.63 -4.02 11.10
CA LYS A 100 1.17 -3.93 12.48
C LYS A 100 2.45 -4.75 12.68
N GLY A 101 2.66 -5.82 11.88
CA GLY A 101 3.94 -6.53 11.82
C GLY A 101 5.08 -5.65 11.32
N PRO A 102 5.00 -5.09 10.11
CA PRO A 102 5.94 -4.08 9.61
C PRO A 102 6.10 -2.88 10.55
N LEU A 103 5.00 -2.30 11.03
CA LEU A 103 4.98 -1.17 11.97
C LEU A 103 5.79 -1.48 13.24
N THR A 104 5.58 -2.66 13.82
CA THR A 104 6.33 -3.12 15.00
C THR A 104 7.81 -3.25 14.71
N ALA A 105 8.19 -3.91 13.60
CA ALA A 105 9.60 -4.07 13.26
C ALA A 105 10.32 -2.73 13.10
N LEU A 106 9.67 -1.76 12.45
CA LEU A 106 10.19 -0.41 12.27
C LEU A 106 10.29 0.37 13.60
N ALA A 107 9.25 0.28 14.47
CA ALA A 107 9.26 0.95 15.77
C ALA A 107 10.38 0.46 16.69
N ILE A 108 10.56 -0.86 16.79
CA ILE A 108 11.64 -1.49 17.55
C ILE A 108 13.01 -1.05 17.03
N ALA A 109 13.22 -1.15 15.71
CA ALA A 109 14.48 -0.75 15.11
C ALA A 109 14.75 0.76 15.29
N ALA A 110 13.73 1.61 15.17
CA ALA A 110 13.85 3.05 15.39
C ALA A 110 14.28 3.40 16.83
N VAL A 111 13.71 2.71 17.84
CA VAL A 111 14.13 2.89 19.24
C VAL A 111 15.60 2.52 19.40
N ARG A 112 16.02 1.38 18.88
CA ARG A 112 17.36 0.83 19.11
C ARG A 112 18.46 1.55 18.33
N THR A 113 18.14 2.10 17.16
CA THR A 113 19.11 2.78 16.29
C THR A 113 19.06 4.30 16.38
N GLY A 114 18.01 4.87 16.95
CA GLY A 114 17.88 6.32 17.10
C GLY A 114 17.47 7.04 15.83
N VAL A 115 16.89 6.37 14.83
CA VAL A 115 16.32 7.01 13.64
C VAL A 115 14.90 7.52 13.87
N SER A 116 14.44 8.43 13.01
CA SER A 116 13.08 8.95 13.07
C SER A 116 12.03 7.90 12.70
N PHE A 117 10.88 7.96 13.40
CA PHE A 117 9.74 7.07 13.14
C PHE A 117 8.44 7.85 13.03
N VAL A 118 7.55 7.41 12.12
CA VAL A 118 6.17 7.90 12.01
C VAL A 118 5.23 6.72 11.77
N GLY A 119 4.25 6.56 12.68
CA GLY A 119 3.08 5.72 12.44
C GLY A 119 1.96 6.56 11.83
N VAL A 120 1.55 6.30 10.59
CA VAL A 120 0.55 7.10 9.88
C VAL A 120 -0.85 6.50 9.99
N VAL A 121 -1.87 7.33 9.83
CA VAL A 121 -3.29 6.95 9.92
C VAL A 121 -3.97 6.99 8.56
N GLY A 122 -4.96 6.10 8.35
CA GLY A 122 -5.89 6.15 7.21
C GLY A 122 -5.30 5.69 5.88
N GLU A 123 -4.28 4.86 5.85
CA GLU A 123 -3.73 4.27 4.61
C GLU A 123 -4.81 3.49 3.85
N GLU A 124 -5.55 2.67 4.55
CA GLU A 124 -6.59 1.77 4.03
C GLU A 124 -7.82 2.51 3.45
N VAL A 125 -7.86 3.84 3.57
CA VAL A 125 -9.03 4.63 3.14
C VAL A 125 -8.63 5.77 2.20
N ASP A 126 -7.82 6.72 2.67
CA ASP A 126 -7.53 7.97 1.97
C ASP A 126 -6.08 8.45 2.09
N SER A 127 -5.23 7.72 2.80
CA SER A 127 -3.83 8.06 3.10
C SER A 127 -3.67 9.44 3.74
N ARG A 128 -4.67 9.90 4.54
CA ARG A 128 -4.64 11.25 5.13
C ARG A 128 -3.40 11.51 5.96
N GLY A 129 -2.91 10.48 6.67
CA GLY A 129 -1.71 10.56 7.49
C GLY A 129 -0.45 10.85 6.68
N ALA A 130 -0.22 10.08 5.62
CA ALA A 130 0.92 10.27 4.73
C ALA A 130 0.84 11.61 3.98
N ARG A 131 -0.35 12.00 3.49
CA ARG A 131 -0.57 13.30 2.82
C ARG A 131 -0.28 14.48 3.74
N TYR A 132 -0.71 14.40 5.00
CA TYR A 132 -0.38 15.42 6.00
C TYR A 132 1.13 15.44 6.29
N LEU A 133 1.75 14.28 6.45
CA LEU A 133 3.17 14.14 6.75
C LEU A 133 4.06 14.84 5.72
N VAL A 134 3.81 14.61 4.43
CA VAL A 134 4.61 15.22 3.35
C VAL A 134 4.38 16.74 3.23
N ALA A 135 3.26 17.24 3.68
CA ALA A 135 2.96 18.69 3.68
C ALA A 135 3.54 19.42 4.89
N ASP A 136 3.77 18.71 6.02
CA ASP A 136 4.13 19.29 7.31
C ASP A 136 5.63 19.19 7.64
N ARG A 137 6.40 18.34 6.96
CA ARG A 137 7.84 18.18 7.22
C ARG A 137 8.68 18.16 5.95
N ASP A 138 9.94 18.52 6.10
CA ASP A 138 10.95 18.35 5.03
C ASP A 138 11.23 16.86 4.78
N ALA A 139 11.69 16.56 3.56
CA ALA A 139 12.12 15.20 3.19
C ALA A 139 13.29 14.73 4.06
N PRO A 140 13.30 13.46 4.51
CA PRO A 140 14.47 12.84 5.11
C PRO A 140 15.52 12.48 4.03
N ASP A 141 16.70 12.00 4.44
CA ASP A 141 17.70 11.53 3.48
C ASP A 141 17.26 10.22 2.79
N ALA A 142 16.49 9.37 3.46
CA ALA A 142 15.90 8.15 2.91
C ALA A 142 14.60 7.77 3.63
N VAL A 143 13.74 6.93 3.00
CA VAL A 143 12.50 6.42 3.59
C VAL A 143 12.45 4.90 3.53
N VAL A 144 12.00 4.27 4.61
CA VAL A 144 11.51 2.89 4.64
C VAL A 144 10.03 2.92 4.96
N ASN A 145 9.19 2.57 3.99
CA ASN A 145 7.76 2.38 4.20
C ASN A 145 7.50 0.94 4.63
N GLY A 146 6.77 0.75 5.71
CA GLY A 146 6.47 -0.56 6.30
C GLY A 146 5.23 -1.18 5.72
N GLU A 147 5.42 -2.23 4.91
CA GLU A 147 4.38 -3.04 4.31
C GLU A 147 4.84 -4.50 4.21
N PRO A 148 3.93 -5.48 4.19
CA PRO A 148 4.33 -6.88 4.07
C PRO A 148 5.02 -7.15 2.73
N SER A 149 6.24 -7.62 2.79
CA SER A 149 7.06 -8.00 1.63
C SER A 149 7.80 -9.33 1.82
N GLY A 150 7.62 -9.92 3.01
CA GLY A 150 8.50 -10.96 3.52
C GLY A 150 9.82 -10.38 4.04
N TRP A 151 10.39 -10.98 5.07
CA TRP A 151 11.62 -10.48 5.72
C TRP A 151 12.85 -10.41 4.79
N ASP A 152 12.81 -11.08 3.62
CA ASP A 152 13.85 -11.07 2.59
C ASP A 152 13.44 -10.31 1.31
N GLY A 153 12.23 -9.74 1.27
CA GLY A 153 11.69 -8.98 0.15
C GLY A 153 11.88 -7.48 0.29
N ILE A 154 12.25 -6.81 -0.80
CA ILE A 154 12.41 -5.36 -0.88
C ILE A 154 11.51 -4.87 -2.02
N THR A 155 10.42 -4.19 -1.71
CA THR A 155 9.54 -3.63 -2.73
C THR A 155 10.08 -2.29 -3.19
N LEU A 156 10.29 -2.17 -4.50
CA LEU A 156 10.87 -1.00 -5.16
C LEU A 156 9.85 -0.20 -5.97
N GLY A 157 8.69 -0.75 -6.23
CA GLY A 157 7.72 -0.05 -7.06
C GLY A 157 6.29 -0.47 -6.82
N TYR A 158 5.41 0.51 -6.99
CA TYR A 158 3.96 0.39 -6.94
C TYR A 158 3.34 0.99 -8.18
N ARG A 159 2.22 0.42 -8.64
CA ARG A 159 1.41 1.11 -9.63
C ARG A 159 0.69 2.28 -8.97
N GLY A 160 0.30 3.26 -9.78
CA GLY A 160 -0.63 4.29 -9.40
C GLY A 160 -2.08 3.85 -9.58
N ILE A 161 -2.99 4.76 -9.26
CA ILE A 161 -4.41 4.61 -9.50
C ILE A 161 -5.03 5.93 -9.91
N VAL A 162 -5.97 5.88 -10.83
CA VAL A 162 -6.87 6.98 -11.12
C VAL A 162 -8.30 6.45 -11.05
N SER A 163 -9.17 7.19 -10.38
CA SER A 163 -10.60 6.88 -10.26
C SER A 163 -11.44 7.94 -10.94
N GLY A 164 -12.56 7.55 -11.52
CA GLY A 164 -13.45 8.48 -12.19
C GLY A 164 -14.90 8.01 -12.20
N ARG A 165 -15.80 8.98 -12.36
CA ARG A 165 -17.22 8.74 -12.56
C ARG A 165 -17.65 9.28 -13.91
N TYR A 166 -17.92 8.38 -14.84
CA TYR A 166 -18.59 8.71 -16.09
C TYR A 166 -20.07 9.03 -15.83
N ILE A 167 -20.58 10.07 -16.46
CA ILE A 167 -21.96 10.51 -16.37
C ILE A 167 -22.46 10.82 -17.78
N CYS A 168 -23.62 10.26 -18.14
CA CYS A 168 -24.30 10.55 -19.36
C CYS A 168 -25.80 10.64 -19.16
N THR A 169 -26.44 11.56 -19.91
CA THR A 169 -27.88 11.72 -19.96
C THR A 169 -28.31 11.85 -21.41
N SER A 170 -29.36 11.14 -21.82
CA SER A 170 -30.00 11.23 -23.11
C SER A 170 -31.50 11.46 -22.97
N GLU A 171 -32.15 11.98 -24.02
CA GLU A 171 -33.61 12.06 -24.03
C GLU A 171 -34.25 10.65 -23.95
N SER A 172 -35.33 10.55 -23.20
CA SER A 172 -36.14 9.34 -23.19
C SER A 172 -36.85 9.18 -24.53
N GLY A 173 -36.89 7.97 -25.07
CA GLY A 173 -37.49 7.67 -26.36
C GLY A 173 -38.04 6.25 -26.42
N HIS A 174 -38.88 6.00 -27.44
CA HIS A 174 -39.37 4.63 -27.68
C HIS A 174 -38.19 3.72 -28.07
N THR A 175 -38.15 2.53 -27.49
CA THR A 175 -37.04 1.56 -27.68
C THR A 175 -36.83 1.07 -29.10
N SER A 176 -37.77 1.38 -30.05
CA SER A 176 -37.62 1.11 -31.47
C SER A 176 -36.79 2.14 -32.24
N ARG A 177 -36.35 3.23 -31.56
CA ARG A 177 -35.48 4.25 -32.19
C ARG A 177 -34.06 3.71 -32.28
N PRO A 178 -33.33 4.00 -33.36
CA PRO A 178 -31.98 3.48 -33.57
C PRO A 178 -30.89 4.28 -32.82
N GLU A 179 -31.20 5.49 -32.34
CA GLU A 179 -30.25 6.34 -31.65
C GLU A 179 -29.86 5.71 -30.30
N PRO A 180 -28.55 5.71 -29.94
CA PRO A 180 -28.11 5.19 -28.66
C PRO A 180 -28.64 6.03 -27.51
N ASN A 181 -28.93 5.38 -26.38
CA ASN A 181 -29.26 6.05 -25.12
C ASN A 181 -28.03 6.14 -24.20
N ALA A 182 -28.16 6.85 -23.09
CA ALA A 182 -27.06 7.07 -22.14
C ALA A 182 -26.40 5.78 -21.64
N ILE A 183 -27.16 4.69 -21.49
CA ILE A 183 -26.62 3.39 -21.09
C ILE A 183 -25.72 2.80 -22.19
N GLN A 184 -26.16 2.89 -23.45
CA GLN A 184 -25.38 2.40 -24.59
C GLN A 184 -24.11 3.22 -24.80
N GLU A 185 -24.17 4.54 -24.57
CA GLU A 185 -23.00 5.41 -24.63
C GLU A 185 -21.97 5.06 -23.52
N ALA A 186 -22.43 4.79 -22.29
CA ALA A 186 -21.54 4.35 -21.21
C ALA A 186 -20.85 3.02 -21.52
N ILE A 187 -21.58 2.05 -22.07
CA ILE A 187 -21.04 0.76 -22.48
C ILE A 187 -20.04 0.93 -23.63
N ALA A 188 -20.36 1.79 -24.62
CA ALA A 188 -19.48 2.04 -25.75
C ALA A 188 -18.16 2.70 -25.29
N TRP A 189 -18.23 3.74 -24.46
CA TRP A 189 -17.05 4.36 -23.90
C TRP A 189 -16.19 3.37 -23.12
N TRP A 190 -16.81 2.60 -22.23
CA TRP A 190 -16.07 1.63 -21.42
C TRP A 190 -15.38 0.56 -22.28
N SER A 191 -16.08 0.06 -23.31
CA SER A 191 -15.48 -0.93 -24.22
C SER A 191 -14.29 -0.34 -24.99
N ALA A 192 -14.37 0.94 -25.39
CA ALA A 192 -13.26 1.62 -26.05
C ALA A 192 -12.06 1.82 -25.10
N VAL A 193 -12.31 2.16 -23.83
CA VAL A 193 -11.26 2.24 -22.79
C VAL A 193 -10.60 0.87 -22.56
N GLU A 194 -11.41 -0.21 -22.48
CA GLU A 194 -10.87 -1.56 -22.37
C GLU A 194 -10.03 -1.96 -23.59
N GLU A 195 -10.48 -1.66 -24.80
CA GLU A 195 -9.73 -1.91 -26.04
C GLU A 195 -8.45 -1.07 -26.09
N ARG A 196 -8.54 0.21 -25.71
CA ARG A 196 -7.39 1.15 -25.68
C ARG A 196 -6.24 0.64 -24.83
N PHE A 197 -6.52 0.09 -23.65
CA PHE A 197 -5.50 -0.39 -22.73
C PHE A 197 -5.21 -1.89 -22.86
N GLY A 198 -5.82 -2.57 -23.82
CA GLY A 198 -5.55 -3.97 -24.12
C GLY A 198 -5.99 -4.91 -22.98
N SER A 199 -7.21 -4.68 -22.44
CA SER A 199 -7.77 -5.63 -21.50
C SER A 199 -7.91 -7.01 -22.13
N ASN A 200 -7.46 -8.03 -21.41
CA ASN A 200 -7.50 -9.42 -21.85
C ASN A 200 -8.95 -9.81 -22.17
N SER A 201 -9.22 -10.18 -23.41
CA SER A 201 -10.45 -10.91 -23.74
C SER A 201 -10.51 -12.18 -22.87
N PRO A 202 -11.68 -12.51 -22.29
CA PRO A 202 -11.82 -13.75 -21.53
C PRO A 202 -11.46 -14.94 -22.44
N GLY A 203 -10.32 -15.55 -22.23
CA GLY A 203 -9.86 -16.71 -23.00
C GLY A 203 -8.48 -16.58 -23.66
N GLU A 204 -7.83 -15.43 -23.63
CA GLU A 204 -6.40 -15.38 -23.94
C GLU A 204 -5.63 -15.82 -22.68
N GLU A 205 -5.11 -17.02 -22.71
CA GLU A 205 -4.15 -17.51 -21.70
C GLU A 205 -2.97 -16.53 -21.71
N GLU A 206 -2.66 -15.96 -20.54
CA GLU A 206 -1.44 -15.17 -20.35
C GLU A 206 -0.26 -16.03 -20.81
N ASN A 207 0.34 -15.63 -21.91
CA ASN A 207 1.62 -16.20 -22.30
C ASN A 207 2.65 -15.53 -21.38
N GLU A 208 2.80 -16.08 -20.16
CA GLU A 208 3.71 -15.58 -19.11
C GLU A 208 5.16 -15.43 -19.61
N GLU A 209 5.50 -16.06 -20.74
CA GLU A 209 6.86 -16.04 -21.29
C GLU A 209 7.14 -14.84 -22.22
N THR A 210 6.14 -14.08 -22.74
CA THR A 210 6.41 -13.09 -23.82
C THR A 210 5.61 -11.78 -23.73
N GLY A 211 4.63 -11.64 -22.84
CA GLY A 211 3.82 -10.41 -22.67
C GLY A 211 4.34 -9.50 -21.55
N PRO A 212 3.98 -8.20 -21.56
CA PRO A 212 4.26 -7.32 -20.43
C PRO A 212 3.54 -7.82 -19.18
N SER A 213 4.24 -7.81 -18.04
CA SER A 213 3.66 -8.22 -16.75
C SER A 213 2.46 -7.33 -16.37
N VAL A 214 1.58 -7.80 -15.47
CA VAL A 214 0.46 -7.00 -14.95
C VAL A 214 0.94 -5.67 -14.38
N PHE A 215 2.12 -5.63 -13.79
CA PHE A 215 2.74 -4.40 -13.28
C PHE A 215 3.01 -3.36 -14.38
N GLU A 216 3.28 -3.77 -15.61
CA GLU A 216 3.70 -2.92 -16.72
C GLU A 216 2.54 -2.43 -17.60
N ARG A 217 1.30 -2.80 -17.27
CA ARG A 217 0.09 -2.47 -18.03
C ARG A 217 -0.86 -1.57 -17.25
N VAL A 218 -1.57 -0.69 -17.95
CA VAL A 218 -2.78 -0.07 -17.39
C VAL A 218 -3.85 -1.16 -17.27
N THR A 219 -4.49 -1.24 -16.11
CA THR A 219 -5.56 -2.22 -15.88
C THR A 219 -6.85 -1.48 -15.54
N PRO A 220 -7.80 -1.33 -16.49
CA PRO A 220 -9.08 -0.70 -16.26
C PRO A 220 -10.05 -1.68 -15.57
N LYS A 221 -10.85 -1.18 -14.59
CA LYS A 221 -11.92 -1.92 -13.92
C LYS A 221 -13.15 -1.04 -13.72
N PRO A 222 -14.35 -1.47 -14.17
CA PRO A 222 -15.59 -0.86 -13.73
C PRO A 222 -15.88 -1.34 -12.31
N VAL A 223 -16.24 -0.43 -11.41
CA VAL A 223 -16.51 -0.78 -10.00
C VAL A 223 -17.98 -0.65 -9.62
N ARG A 224 -18.73 0.17 -10.36
CA ARG A 224 -20.16 0.34 -10.17
C ARG A 224 -20.80 0.90 -11.44
N ILE A 225 -21.96 0.39 -11.81
CA ILE A 225 -22.80 0.94 -12.88
C ILE A 225 -24.22 1.12 -12.38
N GLU A 226 -24.80 2.29 -12.66
CA GLU A 226 -26.20 2.60 -12.40
C GLU A 226 -26.79 3.29 -13.62
N GLY A 227 -28.05 3.05 -13.92
CA GLY A 227 -28.72 3.73 -15.01
C GLY A 227 -30.18 3.30 -15.17
N GLY A 228 -30.92 4.11 -15.91
CA GLY A 228 -32.33 3.89 -16.14
C GLY A 228 -33.04 5.14 -16.62
N ILE A 229 -34.38 5.04 -16.70
CA ILE A 229 -35.24 6.17 -16.97
C ILE A 229 -35.29 7.07 -15.71
N SER A 230 -35.09 8.37 -15.89
CA SER A 230 -35.23 9.37 -14.80
C SER A 230 -36.60 9.36 -14.15
N ASP A 231 -36.69 9.83 -12.91
CA ASP A 231 -37.93 9.83 -12.13
C ASP A 231 -39.11 10.56 -12.82
N ASP A 232 -38.81 11.57 -13.61
CA ASP A 232 -39.81 12.33 -14.39
C ASP A 232 -40.16 11.66 -15.75
N GLY A 233 -39.47 10.58 -16.10
CA GLY A 233 -39.67 9.82 -17.35
C GLY A 233 -39.17 10.48 -18.62
N LEU A 234 -38.46 11.62 -18.54
CA LEU A 234 -38.04 12.43 -19.69
C LEU A 234 -36.63 12.14 -20.20
N ALA A 235 -35.81 11.50 -19.38
CA ALA A 235 -34.41 11.18 -19.71
C ALA A 235 -34.09 9.71 -19.43
N VAL A 236 -32.98 9.26 -20.03
CA VAL A 236 -32.24 8.07 -19.60
C VAL A 236 -30.90 8.57 -19.04
N GLU A 237 -30.61 8.19 -17.83
CA GLU A 237 -29.38 8.58 -17.11
C GLU A 237 -28.52 7.37 -16.83
N THR A 238 -27.19 7.57 -16.85
CA THR A 238 -26.24 6.49 -16.52
C THR A 238 -25.03 7.08 -15.81
N THR A 239 -24.61 6.40 -14.75
CA THR A 239 -23.31 6.62 -14.10
C THR A 239 -22.50 5.34 -14.10
N LEU A 240 -21.18 5.45 -14.31
CA LEU A 240 -20.25 4.35 -14.27
C LEU A 240 -19.01 4.77 -13.48
N ASP A 241 -18.80 4.16 -12.30
CA ASP A 241 -17.58 4.37 -11.52
C ASP A 241 -16.49 3.41 -12.02
N VAL A 242 -15.32 3.95 -12.27
CA VAL A 242 -14.18 3.22 -12.83
C VAL A 242 -12.91 3.47 -12.05
N GLN A 243 -12.02 2.49 -12.06
CA GLN A 243 -10.66 2.58 -11.56
C GLN A 243 -9.68 2.06 -12.62
N LEU A 244 -8.59 2.80 -12.84
CA LEU A 244 -7.52 2.40 -13.75
C LEU A 244 -6.22 2.35 -12.95
N ARG A 245 -5.57 1.18 -12.91
CA ARG A 245 -4.24 1.04 -12.32
C ARG A 245 -3.19 1.50 -13.32
N VAL A 246 -2.29 2.37 -12.88
CA VAL A 246 -1.34 3.09 -13.73
C VAL A 246 0.07 2.54 -13.51
N PRO A 247 0.74 1.98 -14.54
CA PRO A 247 2.12 1.52 -14.43
C PRO A 247 3.09 2.71 -14.44
N PRO A 248 4.36 2.56 -13.98
CA PRO A 248 5.35 3.64 -13.95
C PRO A 248 5.77 4.20 -15.32
N SER A 249 5.32 3.62 -16.43
CA SER A 249 5.54 4.13 -17.78
C SER A 249 4.54 5.20 -18.21
N TYR A 250 3.53 5.48 -17.39
CA TYR A 250 2.51 6.51 -17.60
C TYR A 250 2.38 7.37 -16.34
N THR A 251 1.98 8.62 -16.51
CA THR A 251 1.42 9.43 -15.43
C THR A 251 -0.09 9.19 -15.32
N THR A 252 -0.69 9.58 -14.21
CA THR A 252 -2.14 9.51 -14.06
C THR A 252 -2.85 10.42 -15.07
N ASP A 253 -2.26 11.57 -15.41
CA ASP A 253 -2.79 12.48 -16.42
C ASP A 253 -2.75 11.88 -17.84
N ASP A 254 -1.68 11.17 -18.21
CA ASP A 254 -1.62 10.44 -19.50
C ASP A 254 -2.79 9.46 -19.63
N VAL A 255 -3.08 8.72 -18.57
CA VAL A 255 -4.16 7.71 -18.57
C VAL A 255 -5.53 8.38 -18.65
N ARG A 256 -5.73 9.51 -17.94
CA ARG A 256 -6.96 10.31 -18.03
C ARG A 256 -7.17 10.83 -19.46
N GLU A 257 -6.15 11.46 -20.04
CA GLU A 257 -6.24 12.02 -21.40
C GLU A 257 -6.57 10.93 -22.43
N LEU A 258 -5.97 9.75 -22.30
CA LEU A 258 -6.25 8.62 -23.18
C LEU A 258 -7.68 8.09 -23.02
N ALA A 259 -8.19 7.99 -21.79
CA ALA A 259 -9.57 7.55 -21.53
C ALA A 259 -10.60 8.61 -21.95
N ASP A 260 -10.32 9.89 -21.77
CA ASP A 260 -11.15 11.00 -22.22
C ASP A 260 -11.18 11.09 -23.75
N GLY A 261 -10.09 10.70 -24.42
CA GLY A 261 -10.02 10.63 -25.87
C GLY A 261 -10.98 9.64 -26.52
N GLU A 262 -11.48 8.66 -25.76
CA GLU A 262 -12.47 7.67 -26.21
C GLU A 262 -13.94 8.14 -26.00
N LEU A 263 -14.16 9.33 -25.42
CA LEU A 263 -15.50 9.85 -25.20
C LEU A 263 -16.18 10.27 -26.52
N THR A 264 -17.36 9.72 -26.76
CA THR A 264 -18.28 10.14 -27.83
C THR A 264 -19.47 10.93 -27.29
N ALA A 265 -19.84 10.65 -26.03
CA ALA A 265 -20.90 11.34 -25.29
C ALA A 265 -20.59 11.27 -23.78
N GLY A 266 -21.30 12.06 -22.99
CA GLY A 266 -21.10 12.10 -21.54
C GLY A 266 -19.82 12.84 -21.13
N THR A 267 -19.48 12.71 -19.86
CA THR A 267 -18.29 13.31 -19.24
C THR A 267 -17.76 12.40 -18.16
N VAL A 268 -16.45 12.46 -17.88
CA VAL A 268 -15.85 11.78 -16.73
C VAL A 268 -15.42 12.82 -15.71
N ASN A 269 -15.89 12.66 -14.49
CA ASN A 269 -15.40 13.43 -13.33
C ASN A 269 -14.30 12.59 -12.68
N TRP A 270 -13.05 12.90 -13.00
CA TRP A 270 -11.91 12.27 -12.37
C TRP A 270 -11.78 12.74 -10.91
N THR A 271 -11.48 11.82 -10.04
CA THR A 271 -11.24 12.06 -8.61
C THR A 271 -9.76 11.94 -8.29
N ASP A 272 -9.42 11.80 -7.02
CA ASP A 272 -8.04 11.68 -6.59
C ASP A 272 -7.25 10.65 -7.39
N ALA A 273 -6.02 11.04 -7.71
CA ALA A 273 -5.04 10.22 -8.36
C ALA A 273 -3.86 9.97 -7.42
N ILE A 274 -3.29 8.79 -7.54
CA ILE A 274 -2.03 8.42 -6.90
C ILE A 274 -1.06 8.05 -8.00
N GLU A 275 0.04 8.80 -8.13
CA GLU A 275 1.05 8.54 -9.14
C GLU A 275 1.77 7.21 -8.90
N PRO A 276 2.15 6.49 -9.96
CA PRO A 276 2.98 5.30 -9.82
C PRO A 276 4.39 5.65 -9.38
N THR A 277 5.07 4.72 -8.70
CA THR A 277 6.47 4.91 -8.32
C THR A 277 7.33 3.70 -8.69
N MET A 278 8.59 3.96 -9.05
CA MET A 278 9.59 2.92 -9.27
C MET A 278 10.98 3.40 -8.87
N GLN A 279 11.49 2.87 -7.80
CA GLN A 279 12.81 3.19 -7.26
C GLN A 279 13.92 2.36 -7.91
N SER A 280 15.10 2.96 -8.01
CA SER A 280 16.27 2.24 -8.53
C SER A 280 16.79 1.21 -7.52
N PRO A 281 17.08 -0.03 -7.93
CA PRO A 281 17.73 -1.01 -7.06
C PRO A 281 19.19 -0.66 -6.72
N ARG A 282 19.71 0.44 -7.27
CA ARG A 282 21.11 0.88 -7.08
C ARG A 282 21.24 1.97 -6.02
N THR A 283 20.15 2.40 -5.40
CA THR A 283 20.18 3.38 -4.31
C THR A 283 20.98 2.85 -3.11
N PRO A 284 21.54 3.74 -2.27
CA PRO A 284 22.23 3.34 -1.04
C PRO A 284 21.34 2.46 -0.15
N ILE A 285 20.09 2.87 0.09
CA ILE A 285 19.15 2.14 0.93
C ILE A 285 18.84 0.74 0.38
N ALA A 286 18.56 0.59 -0.93
CA ALA A 286 18.32 -0.73 -1.53
C ALA A 286 19.55 -1.63 -1.48
N ARG A 287 20.76 -1.05 -1.44
CA ARG A 287 22.00 -1.79 -1.24
C ARG A 287 22.14 -2.24 0.22
N ALA A 288 21.91 -1.34 1.19
CA ALA A 288 21.96 -1.65 2.61
C ALA A 288 21.03 -2.83 2.95
N PHE A 289 19.78 -2.80 2.49
CA PHE A 289 18.85 -3.94 2.64
C PHE A 289 19.39 -5.25 2.08
N ARG A 290 19.94 -5.24 0.86
CA ARG A 290 20.50 -6.48 0.28
C ARG A 290 21.68 -7.04 1.07
N VAL A 291 22.48 -6.17 1.69
CA VAL A 291 23.59 -6.59 2.56
C VAL A 291 23.06 -7.14 3.87
N ALA A 292 22.13 -6.42 4.52
CA ALA A 292 21.53 -6.82 5.79
C ALA A 292 20.77 -8.16 5.69
N ILE A 293 19.95 -8.35 4.65
CA ILE A 293 19.21 -9.61 4.42
C ILE A 293 20.18 -10.79 4.25
N ARG A 294 21.28 -10.62 3.48
CA ARG A 294 22.30 -11.67 3.36
C ARG A 294 23.02 -11.93 4.68
N GLY A 295 23.22 -10.89 5.49
CA GLY A 295 23.76 -11.00 6.85
C GLY A 295 22.90 -11.90 7.75
N GLN A 296 21.58 -11.88 7.55
CA GLN A 296 20.63 -12.76 8.24
C GLN A 296 20.43 -14.15 7.54
N GLY A 297 21.22 -14.45 6.51
CA GLY A 297 21.18 -15.72 5.80
C GLY A 297 20.07 -15.82 4.74
N GLY A 298 19.46 -14.70 4.35
CA GLY A 298 18.45 -14.62 3.29
C GLY A 298 19.01 -14.41 1.89
N ASP A 299 18.15 -14.58 0.89
CA ASP A 299 18.41 -14.21 -0.51
C ASP A 299 17.49 -13.03 -0.88
N PRO A 300 18.03 -11.79 -0.99
CA PRO A 300 17.20 -10.62 -1.14
C PRO A 300 16.43 -10.61 -2.46
N ARG A 301 15.11 -10.57 -2.39
CA ARG A 301 14.18 -10.48 -3.52
C ARG A 301 13.83 -9.01 -3.78
N LEU A 302 13.85 -8.61 -5.03
CA LEU A 302 13.38 -7.28 -5.45
C LEU A 302 11.95 -7.40 -5.99
N LEU A 303 11.03 -6.73 -5.35
CA LEU A 303 9.60 -6.86 -5.59
C LEU A 303 9.01 -5.61 -6.23
N ARG A 304 7.88 -5.81 -6.92
CA ARG A 304 7.01 -4.77 -7.46
C ARG A 304 5.58 -5.17 -7.13
N LYS A 305 4.79 -4.25 -6.57
CA LYS A 305 3.39 -4.50 -6.20
C LYS A 305 2.41 -3.85 -7.16
N THR A 306 1.32 -4.52 -7.43
CA THR A 306 0.29 -4.04 -8.37
C THR A 306 -0.73 -3.10 -7.74
N GLY A 307 -0.72 -2.99 -6.41
CA GLY A 307 -1.50 -2.03 -5.64
C GLY A 307 -0.83 -0.66 -5.54
N THR A 308 -1.33 0.15 -4.61
CA THR A 308 -0.75 1.40 -4.11
C THR A 308 -0.36 1.24 -2.65
N ALA A 309 0.49 2.10 -2.13
CA ALA A 309 0.83 2.24 -0.72
C ALA A 309 1.23 3.69 -0.44
N ASP A 310 1.41 4.06 0.81
CA ASP A 310 1.88 5.40 1.20
C ASP A 310 3.22 5.78 0.55
N MET A 311 4.04 4.79 0.16
CA MET A 311 5.26 5.03 -0.63
C MET A 311 4.99 5.83 -1.92
N ASN A 312 3.83 5.68 -2.56
CA ASN A 312 3.46 6.49 -3.72
C ASN A 312 3.36 7.97 -3.36
N ILE A 313 2.75 8.28 -2.21
CA ILE A 313 2.59 9.65 -1.70
C ILE A 313 3.95 10.27 -1.37
N TYR A 314 4.81 9.51 -0.69
CA TYR A 314 6.16 9.96 -0.36
C TYR A 314 7.00 10.21 -1.61
N ALA A 315 6.93 9.32 -2.60
CA ALA A 315 7.70 9.43 -3.84
C ALA A 315 7.25 10.58 -4.75
N ASP A 316 5.98 10.98 -4.68
CA ASP A 316 5.47 12.14 -5.41
C ASP A 316 5.94 13.47 -4.77
N ALA A 317 6.07 13.48 -3.43
CA ALA A 317 6.41 14.69 -2.68
C ALA A 317 7.91 14.88 -2.42
N TRP A 318 8.67 13.79 -2.24
CA TRP A 318 10.06 13.81 -1.78
C TRP A 318 11.01 13.19 -2.80
N ASP A 319 12.05 13.94 -3.18
CA ASP A 319 13.13 13.46 -4.05
C ASP A 319 14.25 12.80 -3.20
N CYS A 320 13.90 11.72 -2.50
CA CYS A 320 14.86 10.93 -1.73
C CYS A 320 14.71 9.44 -2.04
N PRO A 321 15.78 8.63 -1.89
CA PRO A 321 15.70 7.19 -2.10
C PRO A 321 14.79 6.55 -1.05
N MET A 322 13.95 5.61 -1.50
CA MET A 322 13.02 4.91 -0.63
C MET A 322 12.83 3.45 -1.03
N VAL A 323 12.41 2.66 -0.08
CA VAL A 323 12.00 1.26 -0.27
C VAL A 323 10.79 0.95 0.60
N THR A 324 10.05 -0.08 0.22
CA THR A 324 9.06 -0.67 1.12
C THR A 324 9.58 -2.03 1.60
N TYR A 325 9.42 -2.26 2.91
CA TYR A 325 9.93 -3.46 3.57
C TYR A 325 9.14 -3.78 4.84
N GLY A 326 8.94 -5.07 5.10
CA GLY A 326 8.40 -5.56 6.36
C GLY A 326 8.17 -7.07 6.34
N PRO A 327 8.07 -7.69 7.53
CA PRO A 327 7.72 -9.10 7.66
C PRO A 327 6.27 -9.34 7.21
N GLY A 328 5.97 -10.56 6.82
CA GLY A 328 4.64 -11.01 6.47
C GLY A 328 4.47 -11.27 4.98
N ASP A 329 3.58 -12.21 4.69
CA ASP A 329 3.18 -12.60 3.33
C ASP A 329 1.99 -11.74 2.88
N SER A 330 2.19 -10.95 1.84
CA SER A 330 1.13 -10.09 1.30
C SER A 330 -0.05 -10.84 0.67
N ASP A 331 0.03 -12.15 0.49
CA ASP A 331 -1.13 -12.96 0.08
C ASP A 331 -2.15 -13.12 1.23
N LEU A 332 -1.74 -12.75 2.45
CA LEU A 332 -2.61 -12.72 3.65
C LEU A 332 -3.21 -11.35 3.93
N ASP A 333 -2.86 -10.31 3.15
CA ASP A 333 -3.43 -8.97 3.28
C ASP A 333 -4.97 -9.04 3.16
N HIS A 334 -5.67 -8.42 4.10
CA HIS A 334 -7.13 -8.41 4.16
C HIS A 334 -7.82 -9.80 4.26
N ALA A 335 -7.06 -10.87 4.31
CA ALA A 335 -7.58 -12.24 4.35
C ALA A 335 -8.20 -12.59 5.72
N PRO A 336 -9.18 -13.53 5.78
CA PRO A 336 -9.78 -13.96 7.04
C PRO A 336 -8.86 -14.84 7.91
N ASN A 337 -7.75 -15.29 7.34
CA ASN A 337 -6.74 -16.12 7.99
C ASN A 337 -5.41 -15.37 8.17
N GLU A 338 -5.44 -14.06 8.30
CA GLU A 338 -4.27 -13.23 8.50
C GLU A 338 -3.50 -13.62 9.76
N HIS A 339 -2.21 -13.89 9.59
CA HIS A 339 -1.28 -14.26 10.65
C HIS A 339 0.16 -13.97 10.25
N LEU A 340 1.03 -13.71 11.22
CA LEU A 340 2.45 -13.43 11.02
C LEU A 340 3.32 -14.48 11.71
N GLU A 341 4.27 -15.07 10.97
CA GLU A 341 5.32 -15.87 11.56
C GLU A 341 6.25 -15.01 12.44
N LEU A 342 6.30 -15.28 13.73
CA LEU A 342 7.08 -14.45 14.66
C LEU A 342 8.60 -14.49 14.39
N ARG A 343 9.10 -15.51 13.69
CA ARG A 343 10.48 -15.54 13.23
C ARG A 343 10.78 -14.56 12.11
N GLU A 344 9.79 -14.23 11.29
CA GLU A 344 9.94 -13.17 10.27
C GLU A 344 10.06 -11.81 10.92
N LEU A 345 9.27 -11.54 11.97
CA LEU A 345 9.40 -10.33 12.76
C LEU A 345 10.81 -10.18 13.34
N ASP A 346 11.32 -11.22 14.02
CA ASP A 346 12.66 -11.19 14.62
C ASP A 346 13.75 -10.88 13.58
N ARG A 347 13.65 -11.49 12.37
CA ARG A 347 14.60 -11.23 11.28
C ARG A 347 14.46 -9.84 10.68
N ALA A 348 13.22 -9.37 10.52
CA ALA A 348 12.97 -8.04 9.95
C ALA A 348 13.51 -6.94 10.86
N VAL A 349 13.36 -7.06 12.18
CA VAL A 349 13.98 -6.13 13.15
C VAL A 349 15.49 -6.09 12.95
N ALA A 350 16.16 -7.25 12.94
CA ALA A 350 17.61 -7.32 12.76
C ALA A 350 18.10 -6.76 11.41
N VAL A 351 17.32 -6.93 10.35
CA VAL A 351 17.60 -6.32 9.02
C VAL A 351 17.49 -4.80 9.10
N LEU A 352 16.43 -4.28 9.74
CA LEU A 352 16.19 -2.83 9.86
C LEU A 352 17.24 -2.14 10.73
N GLU A 353 17.65 -2.77 11.85
CA GLU A 353 18.77 -2.29 12.67
C GLU A 353 20.05 -2.15 11.83
N ALA A 354 20.42 -3.20 11.09
CA ALA A 354 21.63 -3.18 10.25
C ALA A 354 21.55 -2.15 9.11
N VAL A 355 20.34 -1.91 8.55
CA VAL A 355 20.12 -0.88 7.51
C VAL A 355 20.28 0.51 8.11
N ALA A 356 19.71 0.79 9.28
CA ALA A 356 19.87 2.09 9.94
C ALA A 356 21.35 2.36 10.27
N GLU A 357 22.07 1.38 10.80
CA GLU A 357 23.50 1.50 11.11
C GLU A 357 24.38 1.76 9.86
N ASP A 358 24.00 1.26 8.66
CA ASP A 358 24.75 1.51 7.41
C ASP A 358 24.46 2.90 6.82
N LEU A 359 23.32 3.52 7.20
CA LEU A 359 22.86 4.81 6.67
C LEU A 359 23.17 6.00 7.59
N THR A 360 23.30 5.79 8.91
CA THR A 360 23.68 6.80 9.91
C THR A 360 25.18 6.88 10.09
#